data_832931e6a820a64eaaf0cd4b8e8f75ea
#
_entry.id   832931e6a820a64eaaf0cd4b8e8f75ea
#
_cell.length_a   1.000
_cell.length_b   1.000
_cell.length_c   1.000
_cell.angle_alpha   90.00
_cell.angle_beta   90.00
_cell.angle_gamma   90.00
#
_symmetry.space_group_name_H-M   'P 1'
#
loop_
_entity.id
_entity.type
_entity.pdbx_description
1 polymer ?
#
loop_
_entity_poly.entity_id
_entity_poly.type
_entity_poly.pdbx_seq_one_letter_code
_entity_poly.pdbx_strand_id
1 'polypeptide(L)'
;MGSYEPAPLQSVTRRSWYPWLVVGVTCIGGFIGQLDASIVQLALPRLEREFVANLDSVSWVAIAYLLAFASTLPIFARLSETKGRKLLYLLGYALFTLASALCGMVSDLRLLIACRAIQGVGGALLGANSITILVKAAGPSRLGRAMGLFAASQAIGISIGPVIGGLILAALGWRWIFLVSVPCGLAGVIGGWLALPQTPQATASKRFDWQGAILLTPALTCLVLILNEAQAWGFKSAAMRCALLVASVFLPLFVWREWQQPDPLIDLHLFRSPAFSGGLAAVSLSYALLYSMFFLMSFLFIHGLNESFTLAGLHLALIPIALGLVAPISGSIYARVGARTMTTSAMLLCICALLMLSRSLAGHTVYRYGVMGALVLFGAGLGMFIAPNNSATVAAAPGNRTGEAGGMLNLMRALGCAIGIATASVTLSWRLFVYTGNGHRTINVPTRILLAATGDVLWVLGGFAAAAASCALLRDAVAPRSKRVV
;
A
#
# COMPACT_ATOMS: atom_id res chain seq x y z
N MET A 1 -35.64 -14.38 -8.80
CA MET A 1 -34.83 -14.70 -7.61
C MET A 1 -34.40 -13.38 -6.98
N GLY A 2 -34.83 -13.07 -5.75
CA GLY A 2 -34.49 -11.82 -5.08
C GLY A 2 -32.99 -11.70 -4.81
N SER A 3 -32.47 -10.49 -4.88
CA SER A 3 -31.06 -10.24 -4.54
C SER A 3 -30.84 -10.60 -3.08
N TYR A 4 -29.82 -11.40 -2.78
CA TYR A 4 -29.39 -11.72 -1.40
C TYR A 4 -28.86 -10.49 -0.63
N GLU A 5 -28.75 -9.36 -1.29
CA GLU A 5 -28.25 -8.11 -0.73
C GLU A 5 -29.39 -7.34 -0.03
N PRO A 6 -29.16 -6.84 1.21
CA PRO A 6 -30.16 -6.01 1.88
C PRO A 6 -30.46 -4.74 1.08
N ALA A 7 -31.75 -4.42 0.94
CA ALA A 7 -32.16 -3.19 0.28
C ALA A 7 -31.73 -1.96 1.11
N PRO A 8 -31.29 -0.86 0.48
CA PRO A 8 -31.04 0.38 1.21
C PRO A 8 -32.36 0.95 1.74
N LEU A 9 -32.27 1.75 2.81
CA LEU A 9 -33.44 2.39 3.40
C LEU A 9 -34.12 3.33 2.40
N GLN A 10 -35.39 3.09 2.10
CA GLN A 10 -36.14 3.90 1.12
C GLN A 10 -36.24 5.38 1.52
N SER A 11 -36.29 5.68 2.82
CA SER A 11 -36.27 7.04 3.35
C SER A 11 -34.99 7.81 3.02
N VAL A 12 -33.88 7.10 2.84
CA VAL A 12 -32.56 7.65 2.55
C VAL A 12 -32.34 7.78 1.03
N THR A 13 -32.77 6.78 0.25
CA THR A 13 -32.55 6.74 -1.21
C THR A 13 -33.30 7.84 -1.96
N ARG A 14 -34.41 8.33 -1.41
CA ARG A 14 -35.22 9.43 -2.01
C ARG A 14 -34.60 10.82 -1.81
N ARG A 15 -33.56 10.98 -1.01
CA ARG A 15 -32.93 12.27 -0.72
C ARG A 15 -31.92 12.67 -1.78
N SER A 16 -31.84 13.95 -2.11
CA SER A 16 -30.92 14.50 -3.11
C SER A 16 -29.43 14.30 -2.74
N TRP A 17 -29.13 14.19 -1.45
CA TRP A 17 -27.78 13.95 -0.91
C TRP A 17 -27.37 12.46 -0.85
N TYR A 18 -28.30 11.53 -1.20
CA TYR A 18 -28.03 10.10 -1.17
C TYR A 18 -26.73 9.66 -1.86
N PRO A 19 -26.40 10.14 -3.09
CA PRO A 19 -25.13 9.79 -3.75
C PRO A 19 -23.90 10.14 -2.89
N TRP A 20 -23.96 11.26 -2.18
CA TRP A 20 -22.88 11.72 -1.33
C TRP A 20 -22.72 10.89 -0.05
N LEU A 21 -23.81 10.32 0.46
CA LEU A 21 -23.74 9.37 1.58
C LEU A 21 -23.02 8.09 1.15
N VAL A 22 -23.32 7.55 -0.03
CA VAL A 22 -22.63 6.40 -0.60
C VAL A 22 -21.13 6.70 -0.81
N VAL A 23 -20.82 7.89 -1.35
CA VAL A 23 -19.43 8.37 -1.46
C VAL A 23 -18.77 8.46 -0.08
N GLY A 24 -19.46 8.97 0.94
CA GLY A 24 -18.95 9.04 2.32
C GLY A 24 -18.61 7.66 2.89
N VAL A 25 -19.47 6.68 2.70
CA VAL A 25 -19.22 5.29 3.12
C VAL A 25 -17.96 4.74 2.43
N THR A 26 -17.79 4.97 1.12
CA THR A 26 -16.58 4.52 0.42
C THR A 26 -15.32 5.27 0.87
N CYS A 27 -15.43 6.56 1.20
CA CYS A 27 -14.35 7.37 1.77
C CYS A 27 -13.89 6.84 3.12
N ILE A 28 -14.81 6.39 3.99
CA ILE A 28 -14.45 5.75 5.27
C ILE A 28 -13.59 4.51 5.01
N GLY A 29 -13.95 3.65 4.06
CA GLY A 29 -13.17 2.46 3.71
C GLY A 29 -11.77 2.80 3.17
N GLY A 30 -11.67 3.81 2.31
CA GLY A 30 -10.40 4.32 1.81
C GLY A 30 -9.52 4.91 2.92
N PHE A 31 -10.14 5.67 3.83
CA PHE A 31 -9.46 6.29 4.98
C PHE A 31 -8.89 5.26 5.94
N ILE A 32 -9.71 4.31 6.43
CA ILE A 32 -9.26 3.32 7.42
C ILE A 32 -8.15 2.41 6.88
N GLY A 33 -8.23 2.03 5.59
CA GLY A 33 -7.18 1.22 4.97
C GLY A 33 -5.82 1.94 4.91
N GLN A 34 -5.82 3.25 4.61
CA GLN A 34 -4.59 4.04 4.57
C GLN A 34 -4.08 4.42 5.97
N LEU A 35 -4.99 4.74 6.88
CA LEU A 35 -4.67 5.00 8.29
C LEU A 35 -3.98 3.79 8.91
N ASP A 36 -4.59 2.60 8.78
CA ASP A 36 -4.05 1.37 9.34
C ASP A 36 -2.67 1.03 8.77
N ALA A 37 -2.50 1.13 7.45
CA ALA A 37 -1.23 0.84 6.80
C ALA A 37 -0.09 1.78 7.23
N SER A 38 -0.39 3.03 7.55
CA SER A 38 0.61 4.04 7.94
C SER A 38 0.88 4.08 9.45
N ILE A 39 -0.16 3.94 10.28
CA ILE A 39 -0.04 4.02 11.74
C ILE A 39 0.79 2.87 12.33
N VAL A 40 0.68 1.66 11.75
CA VAL A 40 1.40 0.47 12.21
C VAL A 40 2.90 0.61 12.03
N GLN A 41 3.38 1.37 11.04
CA GLN A 41 4.82 1.54 10.81
C GLN A 41 5.54 2.13 12.02
N LEU A 42 4.91 3.10 12.70
CA LEU A 42 5.48 3.72 13.91
C LEU A 42 5.42 2.79 15.14
N ALA A 43 4.53 1.79 15.12
CA ALA A 43 4.41 0.83 16.21
C ALA A 43 5.47 -0.26 16.19
N LEU A 44 6.08 -0.56 15.03
CA LEU A 44 7.01 -1.69 14.88
C LEU A 44 8.17 -1.66 15.88
N PRO A 45 8.85 -0.51 16.16
CA PRO A 45 9.88 -0.46 17.19
C PRO A 45 9.34 -0.77 18.60
N ARG A 46 8.11 -0.40 18.91
CA ARG A 46 7.46 -0.74 20.20
C ARG A 46 7.15 -2.22 20.28
N LEU A 47 6.64 -2.82 19.19
CA LEU A 47 6.35 -4.24 19.13
C LEU A 47 7.62 -5.10 19.19
N GLU A 48 8.73 -4.66 18.61
CA GLU A 48 10.04 -5.30 18.75
C GLU A 48 10.43 -5.45 20.22
N ARG A 49 10.23 -4.38 21.02
CA ARG A 49 10.49 -4.38 22.47
C ARG A 49 9.50 -5.24 23.23
N GLU A 50 8.22 -5.10 22.98
CA GLU A 50 7.13 -5.78 23.70
C GLU A 50 7.22 -7.30 23.56
N PHE A 51 7.43 -7.78 22.33
CA PHE A 51 7.50 -9.22 22.04
C PHE A 51 8.93 -9.79 22.09
N VAL A 52 9.92 -8.98 22.42
CA VAL A 52 11.34 -9.38 22.42
C VAL A 52 11.72 -10.07 21.11
N ALA A 53 11.18 -9.58 19.99
CA ALA A 53 11.28 -10.18 18.68
C ALA A 53 12.45 -9.62 17.87
N ASN A 54 12.81 -10.32 16.79
CA ASN A 54 13.77 -9.83 15.82
C ASN A 54 13.08 -8.88 14.81
N LEU A 55 13.87 -8.02 14.17
CA LEU A 55 13.39 -7.05 13.17
C LEU A 55 12.61 -7.73 12.04
N ASP A 56 13.10 -8.85 11.52
CA ASP A 56 12.48 -9.62 10.46
C ASP A 56 11.09 -10.16 10.90
N SER A 57 11.00 -10.66 12.14
CA SER A 57 9.73 -11.18 12.69
C SER A 57 8.70 -10.08 12.93
N VAL A 58 9.13 -8.92 13.41
CA VAL A 58 8.21 -7.80 13.70
C VAL A 58 7.71 -7.15 12.41
N SER A 59 8.50 -7.14 11.35
CA SER A 59 8.10 -6.59 10.05
C SER A 59 6.88 -7.31 9.45
N TRP A 60 6.68 -8.60 9.82
CA TRP A 60 5.51 -9.37 9.41
C TRP A 60 4.18 -8.78 9.88
N VAL A 61 4.16 -8.01 10.96
CA VAL A 61 2.94 -7.30 11.40
C VAL A 61 2.42 -6.34 10.32
N ALA A 62 3.32 -5.71 9.56
CA ALA A 62 2.94 -4.86 8.43
C ALA A 62 2.83 -5.65 7.12
N ILE A 63 3.77 -6.55 6.85
CA ILE A 63 3.87 -7.33 5.61
C ILE A 63 2.67 -8.26 5.45
N ALA A 64 2.23 -8.98 6.50
CA ALA A 64 1.13 -9.94 6.42
C ALA A 64 -0.19 -9.29 5.98
N TYR A 65 -0.48 -8.08 6.48
CA TYR A 65 -1.62 -7.29 6.02
C TYR A 65 -1.53 -6.95 4.53
N LEU A 66 -0.39 -6.40 4.09
CA LEU A 66 -0.19 -5.96 2.71
C LEU A 66 -0.18 -7.14 1.73
N LEU A 67 0.43 -8.25 2.13
CA LEU A 67 0.49 -9.47 1.33
C LEU A 67 -0.89 -10.11 1.18
N ALA A 68 -1.64 -10.27 2.27
CA ALA A 68 -3.00 -10.78 2.23
C ALA A 68 -3.92 -9.87 1.41
N PHE A 69 -3.77 -8.54 1.56
CA PHE A 69 -4.46 -7.56 0.72
C PHE A 69 -4.12 -7.76 -0.76
N ALA A 70 -2.84 -7.79 -1.13
CA ALA A 70 -2.41 -7.90 -2.52
C ALA A 70 -2.85 -9.22 -3.16
N SER A 71 -2.66 -10.35 -2.47
CA SER A 71 -2.97 -11.68 -3.01
C SER A 71 -4.47 -11.92 -3.20
N THR A 72 -5.32 -11.31 -2.37
CA THR A 72 -6.77 -11.52 -2.43
C THR A 72 -7.54 -10.42 -3.17
N LEU A 73 -6.93 -9.27 -3.43
CA LEU A 73 -7.55 -8.15 -4.13
C LEU A 73 -8.12 -8.51 -5.52
N PRO A 74 -7.38 -9.18 -6.44
CA PRO A 74 -7.90 -9.57 -7.74
C PRO A 74 -9.03 -10.60 -7.63
N ILE A 75 -8.93 -11.50 -6.64
CA ILE A 75 -9.94 -12.51 -6.34
C ILE A 75 -11.27 -11.83 -6.00
N PHE A 76 -11.25 -10.88 -5.06
CA PHE A 76 -12.46 -10.19 -4.63
C PHE A 76 -12.99 -9.20 -5.66
N ALA A 77 -12.15 -8.63 -6.50
CA ALA A 77 -12.59 -7.80 -7.62
C ALA A 77 -13.50 -8.60 -8.57
N ARG A 78 -13.10 -9.82 -8.94
CA ARG A 78 -13.90 -10.71 -9.78
C ARG A 78 -15.09 -11.35 -9.04
N LEU A 79 -14.87 -11.79 -7.80
CA LEU A 79 -15.93 -12.41 -6.99
C LEU A 79 -17.11 -11.44 -6.76
N SER A 80 -16.81 -10.14 -6.64
CA SER A 80 -17.82 -9.10 -6.46
C SER A 80 -18.74 -8.91 -7.67
N GLU A 81 -18.28 -9.28 -8.86
CA GLU A 81 -19.10 -9.25 -10.07
C GLU A 81 -20.17 -10.35 -10.06
N THR A 82 -19.90 -11.48 -9.41
CA THR A 82 -20.79 -12.64 -9.38
C THR A 82 -21.66 -12.71 -8.12
N LYS A 83 -21.12 -12.35 -6.95
CA LYS A 83 -21.80 -12.49 -5.65
C LYS A 83 -22.45 -11.19 -5.15
N GLY A 84 -22.17 -10.07 -5.79
CA GLY A 84 -22.67 -8.76 -5.41
C GLY A 84 -21.62 -7.93 -4.65
N ARG A 85 -21.54 -6.65 -5.04
CA ARG A 85 -20.52 -5.73 -4.50
C ARG A 85 -20.85 -5.21 -3.12
N LYS A 86 -22.15 -4.96 -2.84
CA LYS A 86 -22.61 -4.50 -1.54
C LYS A 86 -22.30 -5.53 -0.45
N LEU A 87 -22.66 -6.79 -0.68
CA LEU A 87 -22.44 -7.86 0.30
C LEU A 87 -20.96 -8.01 0.63
N LEU A 88 -20.10 -8.10 -0.40
CA LEU A 88 -18.66 -8.27 -0.19
C LEU A 88 -18.01 -7.04 0.43
N TYR A 89 -18.52 -5.85 0.16
CA TYR A 89 -18.05 -4.62 0.78
C TYR A 89 -18.39 -4.56 2.28
N LEU A 90 -19.62 -4.97 2.65
CA LEU A 90 -20.03 -5.08 4.05
C LEU A 90 -19.24 -6.14 4.81
N LEU A 91 -19.01 -7.31 4.18
CA LEU A 91 -18.14 -8.34 4.74
C LEU A 91 -16.71 -7.81 4.93
N GLY A 92 -16.22 -6.98 3.99
CA GLY A 92 -14.91 -6.32 4.10
C GLY A 92 -14.83 -5.43 5.34
N TYR A 93 -15.83 -4.59 5.57
CA TYR A 93 -15.90 -3.77 6.78
C TYR A 93 -15.98 -4.61 8.06
N ALA A 94 -16.85 -5.61 8.07
CA ALA A 94 -17.04 -6.47 9.25
C ALA A 94 -15.75 -7.24 9.59
N LEU A 95 -15.12 -7.84 8.57
CA LEU A 95 -13.89 -8.61 8.74
C LEU A 95 -12.72 -7.72 9.16
N PHE A 96 -12.56 -6.56 8.52
CA PHE A 96 -11.53 -5.58 8.88
C PHE A 96 -11.69 -5.10 10.32
N THR A 97 -12.91 -4.75 10.72
CA THR A 97 -13.23 -4.25 12.07
C THR A 97 -13.00 -5.31 13.13
N LEU A 98 -13.48 -6.55 12.89
CA LEU A 98 -13.28 -7.68 13.79
C LEU A 98 -11.80 -8.00 13.96
N ALA A 99 -11.06 -8.10 12.83
CA ALA A 99 -9.63 -8.37 12.87
C ALA A 99 -8.84 -7.23 13.56
N SER A 100 -9.24 -5.96 13.37
CA SER A 100 -8.67 -4.82 14.10
C SER A 100 -8.89 -4.95 15.62
N ALA A 101 -10.09 -5.32 16.04
CA ALA A 101 -10.38 -5.56 17.45
C ALA A 101 -9.53 -6.70 18.01
N LEU A 102 -9.43 -7.82 17.29
CA LEU A 102 -8.59 -8.95 17.66
C LEU A 102 -7.11 -8.57 17.76
N CYS A 103 -6.56 -7.80 16.80
CA CYS A 103 -5.19 -7.29 16.88
C CYS A 103 -4.90 -6.51 18.16
N GLY A 104 -5.89 -5.74 18.66
CA GLY A 104 -5.74 -5.01 19.92
C GLY A 104 -5.83 -5.89 21.18
N MET A 105 -6.31 -7.12 21.07
CA MET A 105 -6.54 -8.03 22.20
C MET A 105 -5.49 -9.12 22.36
N VAL A 106 -4.77 -9.49 21.30
CA VAL A 106 -3.79 -10.57 21.33
C VAL A 106 -2.55 -10.20 22.12
N SER A 107 -1.88 -11.21 22.71
CA SER A 107 -0.65 -11.09 23.48
C SER A 107 0.53 -11.87 22.89
N ASP A 108 0.35 -12.51 21.74
CA ASP A 108 1.37 -13.27 21.02
C ASP A 108 1.60 -12.66 19.63
N LEU A 109 2.89 -12.55 19.23
CA LEU A 109 3.26 -11.95 17.94
C LEU A 109 2.73 -12.76 16.74
N ARG A 110 2.73 -14.08 16.82
CA ARG A 110 2.25 -14.94 15.72
C ARG A 110 0.76 -14.78 15.52
N LEU A 111 0.00 -14.71 16.63
CA LEU A 111 -1.44 -14.42 16.58
C LEU A 111 -1.71 -13.02 16.03
N LEU A 112 -0.89 -12.02 16.42
CA LEU A 112 -1.00 -10.68 15.86
C LEU A 112 -0.79 -10.70 14.34
N ILE A 113 0.24 -11.38 13.85
CA ILE A 113 0.51 -11.53 12.41
C ILE A 113 -0.66 -12.24 11.70
N ALA A 114 -1.22 -13.29 12.28
CA ALA A 114 -2.39 -13.98 11.72
C ALA A 114 -3.62 -13.06 11.65
N CYS A 115 -3.91 -12.30 12.71
CA CYS A 115 -4.99 -11.30 12.71
C CYS A 115 -4.75 -10.20 11.67
N ARG A 116 -3.50 -9.78 11.46
CA ARG A 116 -3.12 -8.83 10.42
C ARG A 116 -3.39 -9.38 9.01
N ALA A 117 -3.10 -10.66 8.76
CA ALA A 117 -3.44 -11.30 7.50
C ALA A 117 -4.96 -11.29 7.26
N ILE A 118 -5.75 -11.65 8.27
CA ILE A 118 -7.23 -11.61 8.20
C ILE A 118 -7.72 -10.17 7.94
N GLN A 119 -7.14 -9.17 8.61
CA GLN A 119 -7.45 -7.76 8.40
C GLN A 119 -7.12 -7.32 6.96
N GLY A 120 -6.01 -7.83 6.39
CA GLY A 120 -5.62 -7.61 5.00
C GLY A 120 -6.65 -8.13 3.99
N VAL A 121 -7.22 -9.31 4.26
CA VAL A 121 -8.35 -9.86 3.48
C VAL A 121 -9.56 -8.94 3.54
N GLY A 122 -9.92 -8.43 4.73
CA GLY A 122 -10.98 -7.43 4.89
C GLY A 122 -10.70 -6.15 4.11
N GLY A 123 -9.46 -5.66 4.17
CA GLY A 123 -9.00 -4.51 3.39
C GLY A 123 -9.11 -4.71 1.88
N ALA A 124 -8.78 -5.92 1.38
CA ALA A 124 -8.89 -6.26 -0.04
C ALA A 124 -10.34 -6.25 -0.53
N LEU A 125 -11.29 -6.75 0.27
CA LEU A 125 -12.73 -6.68 -0.02
C LEU A 125 -13.20 -5.22 -0.17
N LEU A 126 -12.71 -4.32 0.71
CA LEU A 126 -12.97 -2.89 0.61
C LEU A 126 -12.30 -2.28 -0.63
N GLY A 127 -11.01 -2.53 -0.83
CA GLY A 127 -10.23 -1.97 -1.93
C GLY A 127 -10.73 -2.35 -3.31
N ALA A 128 -11.19 -3.60 -3.48
CA ALA A 128 -11.72 -4.13 -4.73
C ALA A 128 -13.03 -3.44 -5.17
N ASN A 129 -13.82 -2.96 -4.22
CA ASN A 129 -15.19 -2.50 -4.49
C ASN A 129 -15.39 -0.99 -4.39
N SER A 130 -14.57 -0.27 -3.60
CA SER A 130 -14.74 1.15 -3.28
C SER A 130 -14.97 2.03 -4.52
N ILE A 131 -14.06 1.96 -5.49
CA ILE A 131 -14.11 2.81 -6.69
C ILE A 131 -15.37 2.51 -7.53
N THR A 132 -15.69 1.23 -7.70
CA THR A 132 -16.85 0.85 -8.53
C THR A 132 -18.18 1.26 -7.89
N ILE A 133 -18.31 1.12 -6.57
CA ILE A 133 -19.50 1.58 -5.84
C ILE A 133 -19.62 3.10 -5.96
N LEU A 134 -18.51 3.82 -5.74
CA LEU A 134 -18.44 5.28 -5.83
C LEU A 134 -18.84 5.79 -7.23
N VAL A 135 -18.26 5.23 -8.29
CA VAL A 135 -18.53 5.63 -9.68
C VAL A 135 -20.01 5.46 -10.03
N LYS A 136 -20.59 4.32 -9.64
CA LYS A 136 -22.02 4.05 -9.91
C LYS A 136 -22.94 5.00 -9.13
N ALA A 137 -22.59 5.35 -7.89
CA ALA A 137 -23.41 6.24 -7.06
C ALA A 137 -23.31 7.71 -7.48
N ALA A 138 -22.11 8.18 -7.83
CA ALA A 138 -21.88 9.58 -8.18
C ALA A 138 -22.49 9.97 -9.55
N GLY A 139 -22.48 9.04 -10.51
CA GLY A 139 -22.86 9.30 -11.90
C GLY A 139 -21.85 10.21 -12.64
N PRO A 140 -21.99 10.36 -13.97
CA PRO A 140 -21.00 11.05 -14.79
C PRO A 140 -20.75 12.51 -14.39
N SER A 141 -21.80 13.26 -14.06
CA SER A 141 -21.71 14.70 -13.75
C SER A 141 -20.97 15.01 -12.43
N ARG A 142 -20.91 14.06 -11.49
CA ARG A 142 -20.33 14.26 -10.16
C ARG A 142 -19.07 13.41 -9.94
N LEU A 143 -18.68 12.61 -10.92
CA LEU A 143 -17.60 11.62 -10.81
C LEU A 143 -16.28 12.25 -10.39
N GLY A 144 -15.87 13.36 -11.01
CA GLY A 144 -14.60 14.01 -10.68
C GLY A 144 -14.54 14.47 -9.21
N ARG A 145 -15.66 15.05 -8.70
CA ARG A 145 -15.73 15.49 -7.30
C ARG A 145 -15.73 14.31 -6.32
N ALA A 146 -16.44 13.22 -6.65
CA ALA A 146 -16.47 12.01 -5.82
C ALA A 146 -15.12 11.32 -5.76
N MET A 147 -14.41 11.20 -6.88
CA MET A 147 -13.05 10.65 -6.94
C MET A 147 -12.06 11.53 -6.17
N GLY A 148 -12.22 12.86 -6.28
CA GLY A 148 -11.41 13.80 -5.50
C GLY A 148 -11.59 13.64 -3.98
N LEU A 149 -12.83 13.48 -3.50
CA LEU A 149 -13.11 13.22 -2.08
C LEU A 149 -12.53 11.89 -1.62
N PHE A 150 -12.63 10.85 -2.45
CA PHE A 150 -12.07 9.54 -2.13
C PHE A 150 -10.52 9.60 -2.05
N ALA A 151 -9.88 10.24 -3.01
CA ALA A 151 -8.43 10.45 -2.96
C ALA A 151 -8.00 11.29 -1.75
N ALA A 152 -8.74 12.35 -1.42
CA ALA A 152 -8.49 13.16 -0.24
C ALA A 152 -8.63 12.35 1.05
N SER A 153 -9.65 11.50 1.17
CA SER A 153 -9.83 10.63 2.35
C SER A 153 -8.65 9.68 2.55
N GLN A 154 -8.11 9.11 1.46
CA GLN A 154 -6.91 8.27 1.51
C GLN A 154 -5.66 9.08 1.90
N ALA A 155 -5.49 10.26 1.33
CA ALA A 155 -4.36 11.13 1.63
C ALA A 155 -4.37 11.59 3.10
N ILE A 156 -5.56 11.92 3.64
CA ILE A 156 -5.74 12.25 5.05
C ILE A 156 -5.38 11.04 5.92
N GLY A 157 -5.86 9.84 5.58
CA GLY A 157 -5.56 8.61 6.32
C GLY A 157 -4.06 8.35 6.45
N ILE A 158 -3.32 8.39 5.35
CA ILE A 158 -1.87 8.16 5.37
C ILE A 158 -1.10 9.27 6.09
N SER A 159 -1.57 10.54 6.02
CA SER A 159 -0.90 11.68 6.63
C SER A 159 -1.13 11.77 8.13
N ILE A 160 -2.33 11.47 8.58
CA ILE A 160 -2.70 11.51 10.00
C ILE A 160 -2.17 10.28 10.75
N GLY A 161 -1.96 9.16 10.06
CA GLY A 161 -1.53 7.91 10.69
C GLY A 161 -0.32 8.03 11.61
N PRO A 162 0.83 8.56 11.15
CA PRO A 162 1.99 8.72 12.02
C PRO A 162 1.77 9.67 13.20
N VAL A 163 1.00 10.76 13.01
CA VAL A 163 0.70 11.74 14.08
C VAL A 163 -0.17 11.11 15.17
N ILE A 164 -1.32 10.55 14.75
CA ILE A 164 -2.23 9.87 15.69
C ILE A 164 -1.55 8.67 16.31
N GLY A 165 -0.79 7.91 15.53
CA GLY A 165 -0.02 6.77 16.00
C GLY A 165 0.99 7.14 17.08
N GLY A 166 1.71 8.24 16.91
CA GLY A 166 2.64 8.76 17.90
C GLY A 166 1.96 9.15 19.20
N LEU A 167 0.82 9.84 19.13
CA LEU A 167 0.02 10.23 20.30
C LEU A 167 -0.55 9.00 21.03
N ILE A 168 -1.13 8.05 20.28
CA ILE A 168 -1.69 6.82 20.83
C ILE A 168 -0.61 5.98 21.50
N LEU A 169 0.55 5.80 20.85
CA LEU A 169 1.66 5.03 21.40
C LEU A 169 2.19 5.62 22.70
N ALA A 170 2.25 6.95 22.79
CA ALA A 170 2.73 7.64 23.97
C ALA A 170 1.72 7.57 25.14
N ALA A 171 0.41 7.69 24.87
CA ALA A 171 -0.62 7.82 25.90
C ALA A 171 -1.30 6.49 26.26
N LEU A 172 -1.61 5.64 25.29
CA LEU A 172 -2.49 4.47 25.45
C LEU A 172 -1.79 3.13 25.15
N GLY A 173 -0.63 3.17 24.48
CA GLY A 173 0.11 1.98 24.09
C GLY A 173 -0.29 1.40 22.73
N TRP A 174 0.44 0.36 22.30
CA TRP A 174 0.39 -0.16 20.93
C TRP A 174 -0.95 -0.83 20.56
N ARG A 175 -1.69 -1.39 21.52
CA ARG A 175 -2.99 -2.05 21.26
C ARG A 175 -4.03 -1.09 20.69
N TRP A 176 -4.02 0.14 21.13
CA TRP A 176 -4.96 1.18 20.68
C TRP A 176 -4.74 1.63 19.24
N ILE A 177 -3.57 1.36 18.65
CA ILE A 177 -3.33 1.61 17.22
C ILE A 177 -4.29 0.82 16.33
N PHE A 178 -4.61 -0.40 16.73
CA PHE A 178 -5.58 -1.25 16.03
C PHE A 178 -7.02 -0.89 16.42
N LEU A 179 -7.26 -0.63 17.71
CA LEU A 179 -8.59 -0.33 18.21
C LEU A 179 -9.16 1.00 17.68
N VAL A 180 -8.31 1.96 17.34
CA VAL A 180 -8.76 3.27 16.77
C VAL A 180 -9.52 3.12 15.46
N SER A 181 -9.26 2.06 14.68
CA SER A 181 -9.98 1.77 13.44
C SER A 181 -11.36 1.17 13.66
N VAL A 182 -11.64 0.62 14.84
CA VAL A 182 -12.91 -0.10 15.14
C VAL A 182 -14.13 0.81 15.05
N PRO A 183 -14.16 2.01 15.66
CA PRO A 183 -15.32 2.91 15.54
C PRO A 183 -15.63 3.30 14.10
N CYS A 184 -14.59 3.59 13.32
CA CYS A 184 -14.73 3.93 11.90
C CYS A 184 -15.24 2.73 11.09
N GLY A 185 -14.74 1.53 11.38
CA GLY A 185 -15.18 0.30 10.74
C GLY A 185 -16.65 -0.01 11.05
N LEU A 186 -17.09 0.13 12.30
CA LEU A 186 -18.50 0.00 12.69
C LEU A 186 -19.39 1.02 11.98
N ALA A 187 -18.95 2.28 11.89
CA ALA A 187 -19.66 3.31 11.12
C ALA A 187 -19.76 2.92 9.64
N GLY A 188 -18.71 2.30 9.07
CA GLY A 188 -18.69 1.75 7.71
C GLY A 188 -19.68 0.59 7.52
N VAL A 189 -19.78 -0.35 8.46
CA VAL A 189 -20.76 -1.45 8.44
C VAL A 189 -22.18 -0.89 8.48
N ILE A 190 -22.48 -0.03 9.46
CA ILE A 190 -23.84 0.54 9.65
C ILE A 190 -24.20 1.40 8.44
N GLY A 191 -23.35 2.34 8.07
CA GLY A 191 -23.57 3.24 6.93
C GLY A 191 -23.71 2.48 5.61
N GLY A 192 -22.90 1.44 5.42
CA GLY A 192 -22.96 0.58 4.25
C GLY A 192 -24.24 -0.25 4.18
N TRP A 193 -24.68 -0.83 5.31
CA TRP A 193 -25.94 -1.56 5.39
C TRP A 193 -27.12 -0.67 4.99
N LEU A 194 -27.18 0.55 5.55
CA LEU A 194 -28.29 1.47 5.39
C LEU A 194 -28.30 2.19 4.03
N ALA A 195 -27.12 2.49 3.46
CA ALA A 195 -27.00 3.39 2.32
C ALA A 195 -26.55 2.75 1.02
N LEU A 196 -25.76 1.66 1.03
CA LEU A 196 -25.21 1.14 -0.21
C LEU A 196 -26.33 0.57 -1.12
N PRO A 197 -26.30 0.92 -2.42
CA PRO A 197 -27.26 0.38 -3.39
C PRO A 197 -27.01 -1.12 -3.61
N GLN A 198 -28.07 -1.86 -3.89
CA GLN A 198 -27.97 -3.25 -4.31
C GLN A 198 -27.22 -3.35 -5.65
N THR A 199 -26.44 -4.40 -5.80
CA THR A 199 -25.74 -4.65 -7.07
C THR A 199 -26.73 -5.25 -8.06
N PRO A 200 -26.89 -4.66 -9.27
CA PRO A 200 -27.64 -5.32 -10.33
C PRO A 200 -27.01 -6.68 -10.63
N GLN A 201 -27.81 -7.73 -10.66
CA GLN A 201 -27.30 -9.04 -10.98
C GLN A 201 -26.71 -9.02 -12.40
N ALA A 202 -25.49 -9.53 -12.56
CA ALA A 202 -24.89 -9.70 -13.86
C ALA A 202 -25.73 -10.72 -14.66
N THR A 203 -26.23 -10.30 -15.81
CA THR A 203 -27.03 -11.14 -16.70
C THR A 203 -26.23 -12.24 -17.39
N ALA A 204 -24.91 -12.17 -17.34
CA ALA A 204 -24.01 -13.17 -17.90
C ALA A 204 -23.38 -14.03 -16.79
N SER A 205 -23.51 -15.34 -16.91
CA SER A 205 -22.85 -16.34 -16.06
C SER A 205 -21.32 -16.34 -16.30
N LYS A 206 -20.63 -15.30 -15.84
CA LYS A 206 -19.17 -15.33 -15.81
C LYS A 206 -18.72 -16.36 -14.80
N ARG A 207 -17.98 -17.36 -15.24
CA ARG A 207 -17.39 -18.35 -14.33
C ARG A 207 -16.20 -17.73 -13.60
N PHE A 208 -16.18 -17.87 -12.28
CA PHE A 208 -15.06 -17.41 -11.48
C PHE A 208 -13.86 -18.36 -11.66
N ASP A 209 -12.68 -17.81 -11.90
CA ASP A 209 -11.44 -18.59 -12.03
C ASP A 209 -10.84 -18.96 -10.67
N TRP A 210 -11.37 -20.03 -10.07
CA TRP A 210 -10.85 -20.59 -8.82
C TRP A 210 -9.41 -21.09 -8.91
N GLN A 211 -9.02 -21.62 -10.07
CA GLN A 211 -7.68 -22.19 -10.25
C GLN A 211 -6.63 -21.07 -10.35
N GLY A 212 -6.94 -19.97 -11.06
CA GLY A 212 -6.09 -18.78 -11.05
C GLY A 212 -5.90 -18.21 -9.64
N ALA A 213 -7.00 -18.16 -8.84
CA ALA A 213 -6.94 -17.70 -7.45
C ALA A 213 -6.03 -18.59 -6.56
N ILE A 214 -6.14 -19.91 -6.71
CA ILE A 214 -5.31 -20.89 -5.96
C ILE A 214 -3.84 -20.80 -6.38
N LEU A 215 -3.53 -20.45 -7.62
CA LEU A 215 -2.15 -20.30 -8.09
C LEU A 215 -1.53 -18.97 -7.67
N LEU A 216 -2.29 -17.87 -7.72
CA LEU A 216 -1.78 -16.53 -7.43
C LEU A 216 -1.37 -16.35 -5.96
N THR A 217 -2.23 -16.78 -5.03
CA THR A 217 -2.02 -16.53 -3.59
C THR A 217 -0.73 -17.17 -3.06
N PRO A 218 -0.45 -18.49 -3.27
CA PRO A 218 0.81 -19.08 -2.84
C PRO A 218 2.03 -18.49 -3.57
N ALA A 219 1.90 -18.16 -4.87
CA ALA A 219 3.00 -17.58 -5.64
C ALA A 219 3.45 -16.25 -5.05
N LEU A 220 2.52 -15.33 -4.80
CA LEU A 220 2.84 -14.03 -4.19
C LEU A 220 3.32 -14.19 -2.75
N THR A 221 2.71 -15.09 -1.98
CA THR A 221 3.12 -15.34 -0.59
C THR A 221 4.55 -15.84 -0.54
N CYS A 222 4.90 -16.85 -1.34
CA CYS A 222 6.25 -17.39 -1.37
C CYS A 222 7.28 -16.37 -1.89
N LEU A 223 6.91 -15.52 -2.86
CA LEU A 223 7.79 -14.45 -3.35
C LEU A 223 8.16 -13.47 -2.21
N VAL A 224 7.21 -13.04 -1.41
CA VAL A 224 7.45 -12.13 -0.29
C VAL A 224 8.17 -12.84 0.86
N LEU A 225 7.84 -14.12 1.14
CA LEU A 225 8.58 -14.96 2.10
C LEU A 225 10.05 -15.08 1.73
N ILE A 226 10.36 -15.36 0.47
CA ILE A 226 11.74 -15.45 -0.02
C ILE A 226 12.48 -14.13 0.26
N LEU A 227 11.85 -12.99 -0.03
CA LEU A 227 12.47 -11.68 0.17
C LEU A 227 12.70 -11.38 1.66
N ASN A 228 11.73 -11.67 2.54
CA ASN A 228 11.81 -11.30 3.95
C ASN A 228 12.62 -12.27 4.79
N GLU A 229 12.58 -13.57 4.48
CA GLU A 229 13.19 -14.62 5.29
C GLU A 229 14.54 -15.12 4.75
N ALA A 230 15.03 -14.53 3.63
CA ALA A 230 16.25 -14.99 2.97
C ALA A 230 17.46 -15.08 3.91
N GLN A 231 17.58 -14.13 4.84
CA GLN A 231 18.68 -14.09 5.80
C GLN A 231 18.44 -15.03 6.97
N ALA A 232 17.22 -15.04 7.53
CA ALA A 232 16.88 -15.84 8.72
C ALA A 232 16.92 -17.34 8.44
N TRP A 233 16.38 -17.76 7.27
CA TRP A 233 16.35 -19.17 6.90
C TRP A 233 17.62 -19.64 6.19
N GLY A 234 18.29 -18.73 5.46
CA GLY A 234 19.40 -19.06 4.56
C GLY A 234 18.95 -19.87 3.33
N PHE A 235 19.68 -19.74 2.24
CA PHE A 235 19.33 -20.37 0.95
C PHE A 235 19.36 -21.91 0.97
N LYS A 236 20.05 -22.52 1.95
CA LYS A 236 20.16 -23.98 2.09
C LYS A 236 19.05 -24.61 2.94
N SER A 237 18.19 -23.85 3.58
CA SER A 237 17.12 -24.38 4.41
C SER A 237 16.03 -25.07 3.57
N ALA A 238 15.36 -26.06 4.17
CA ALA A 238 14.25 -26.74 3.51
C ALA A 238 13.06 -25.79 3.25
N ALA A 239 12.80 -24.86 4.18
CA ALA A 239 11.76 -23.85 4.05
C ALA A 239 12.01 -22.91 2.86
N MET A 240 13.24 -22.41 2.70
CA MET A 240 13.61 -21.55 1.58
C MET A 240 13.51 -22.28 0.23
N ARG A 241 14.00 -23.53 0.17
CA ARG A 241 13.87 -24.35 -1.03
C ARG A 241 12.43 -24.63 -1.41
N CYS A 242 11.58 -24.91 -0.42
CA CYS A 242 10.15 -25.10 -0.63
C CYS A 242 9.49 -23.81 -1.16
N ALA A 243 9.77 -22.65 -0.56
CA ALA A 243 9.26 -21.37 -1.02
C ALA A 243 9.70 -21.04 -2.45
N LEU A 244 10.98 -21.27 -2.79
CA LEU A 244 11.52 -21.11 -4.14
C LEU A 244 10.83 -22.05 -5.14
N LEU A 245 10.63 -23.32 -4.78
CA LEU A 245 9.93 -24.28 -5.63
C LEU A 245 8.49 -23.84 -5.87
N VAL A 246 7.75 -23.49 -4.83
CA VAL A 246 6.36 -23.03 -4.97
C VAL A 246 6.30 -21.78 -5.83
N ALA A 247 7.13 -20.78 -5.59
CA ALA A 247 7.14 -19.56 -6.40
C ALA A 247 7.50 -19.84 -7.86
N SER A 248 8.53 -20.67 -8.12
CA SER A 248 9.00 -21.00 -9.48
C SER A 248 8.03 -21.88 -10.26
N VAL A 249 7.16 -22.63 -9.62
CA VAL A 249 6.14 -23.46 -10.28
C VAL A 249 4.82 -22.71 -10.42
N PHE A 250 4.32 -22.13 -9.32
CA PHE A 250 2.97 -21.53 -9.29
C PHE A 250 2.88 -20.22 -10.08
N LEU A 251 3.94 -19.39 -10.09
CA LEU A 251 3.91 -18.14 -10.83
C LEU A 251 3.88 -18.35 -12.35
N PRO A 252 4.76 -19.17 -12.97
CA PRO A 252 4.65 -19.47 -14.40
C PRO A 252 3.35 -20.18 -14.75
N LEU A 253 2.86 -21.10 -13.90
CA LEU A 253 1.61 -21.80 -14.13
C LEU A 253 0.41 -20.84 -14.06
N PHE A 254 0.41 -19.88 -13.14
CA PHE A 254 -0.57 -18.80 -13.09
C PHE A 254 -0.53 -17.96 -14.38
N VAL A 255 0.66 -17.49 -14.80
CA VAL A 255 0.81 -16.69 -16.02
C VAL A 255 0.34 -17.48 -17.25
N TRP A 256 0.76 -18.72 -17.41
CA TRP A 256 0.33 -19.59 -18.52
C TRP A 256 -1.19 -19.76 -18.55
N ARG A 257 -1.82 -19.97 -17.39
CA ARG A 257 -3.26 -20.11 -17.29
C ARG A 257 -4.01 -18.84 -17.63
N GLU A 258 -3.59 -17.68 -17.09
CA GLU A 258 -4.23 -16.38 -17.36
C GLU A 258 -4.19 -16.01 -18.85
N TRP A 259 -3.17 -16.46 -19.59
CA TRP A 259 -3.11 -16.28 -21.04
C TRP A 259 -4.16 -17.09 -21.81
N GLN A 260 -4.63 -18.18 -21.26
CA GLN A 260 -5.57 -19.11 -21.92
C GLN A 260 -7.03 -18.85 -21.53
N GLN A 261 -7.28 -18.15 -20.43
CA GLN A 261 -8.63 -17.92 -19.93
C GLN A 261 -9.34 -16.80 -20.69
N PRO A 262 -10.62 -17.00 -21.09
CA PRO A 262 -11.43 -15.95 -21.69
C PRO A 262 -11.81 -14.84 -20.69
N ASP A 263 -11.96 -15.17 -19.40
CA ASP A 263 -12.28 -14.26 -18.31
C ASP A 263 -11.22 -14.38 -17.20
N PRO A 264 -9.97 -13.89 -17.43
CA PRO A 264 -8.87 -14.06 -16.49
C PRO A 264 -9.08 -13.20 -15.23
N LEU A 265 -8.42 -13.56 -14.11
CA LEU A 265 -8.35 -12.72 -12.90
C LEU A 265 -7.58 -11.43 -13.18
N ILE A 266 -6.51 -11.57 -13.93
CA ILE A 266 -5.62 -10.48 -14.35
C ILE A 266 -5.46 -10.55 -15.86
N ASP A 267 -5.93 -9.53 -16.59
CA ASP A 267 -5.75 -9.49 -18.03
C ASP A 267 -4.29 -9.19 -18.41
N LEU A 268 -3.55 -10.24 -18.73
CA LEU A 268 -2.14 -10.13 -19.10
C LEU A 268 -1.91 -9.42 -20.44
N HIS A 269 -2.93 -9.26 -21.29
CA HIS A 269 -2.81 -8.52 -22.53
C HIS A 269 -2.52 -7.03 -22.31
N LEU A 270 -2.91 -6.48 -21.14
CA LEU A 270 -2.58 -5.11 -20.77
C LEU A 270 -1.06 -4.89 -20.65
N PHE A 271 -0.31 -5.93 -20.26
CA PHE A 271 1.15 -5.86 -20.11
C PHE A 271 1.90 -5.84 -21.43
N ARG A 272 1.23 -6.07 -22.56
CA ARG A 272 1.83 -5.86 -23.90
C ARG A 272 2.14 -4.39 -24.18
N SER A 273 1.50 -3.46 -23.48
CA SER A 273 1.83 -2.04 -23.55
C SER A 273 3.03 -1.74 -22.64
N PRO A 274 4.20 -1.37 -23.20
CA PRO A 274 5.38 -1.01 -22.39
C PRO A 274 5.10 0.19 -21.47
N ALA A 275 4.25 1.13 -21.92
CA ALA A 275 3.83 2.28 -21.13
C ALA A 275 3.00 1.86 -19.90
N PHE A 276 2.14 0.86 -20.04
CA PHE A 276 1.36 0.31 -18.94
C PHE A 276 2.24 -0.47 -17.96
N SER A 277 3.04 -1.42 -18.47
CA SER A 277 3.92 -2.26 -17.64
C SER A 277 4.98 -1.43 -16.91
N GLY A 278 5.63 -0.50 -17.59
CA GLY A 278 6.59 0.42 -16.97
C GLY A 278 5.94 1.32 -15.94
N GLY A 279 4.70 1.79 -16.19
CA GLY A 279 3.92 2.55 -15.22
C GLY A 279 3.59 1.76 -13.95
N LEU A 280 3.18 0.50 -14.08
CA LEU A 280 2.91 -0.40 -12.95
C LEU A 280 4.17 -0.72 -12.15
N ALA A 281 5.28 -1.03 -12.81
CA ALA A 281 6.56 -1.26 -12.13
C ALA A 281 7.01 0.00 -11.36
N ALA A 282 6.86 1.17 -11.95
CA ALA A 282 7.18 2.44 -11.32
C ALA A 282 6.27 2.75 -10.12
N VAL A 283 4.98 2.39 -10.15
CA VAL A 283 4.07 2.45 -8.98
C VAL A 283 4.59 1.56 -7.87
N SER A 284 4.91 0.30 -8.16
CA SER A 284 5.41 -0.64 -7.15
C SER A 284 6.68 -0.11 -6.48
N LEU A 285 7.64 0.38 -7.26
CA LEU A 285 8.90 0.94 -6.75
C LEU A 285 8.69 2.22 -5.93
N SER A 286 7.77 3.10 -6.33
CA SER A 286 7.48 4.34 -5.59
C SER A 286 6.84 4.08 -4.23
N TYR A 287 5.93 3.10 -4.15
CA TYR A 287 5.35 2.69 -2.87
C TYR A 287 6.32 1.84 -2.03
N ALA A 288 7.22 1.08 -2.66
CA ALA A 288 8.33 0.45 -1.96
C ALA A 288 9.22 1.49 -1.29
N LEU A 289 9.59 2.56 -2.00
CA LEU A 289 10.32 3.70 -1.42
C LEU A 289 9.60 4.32 -0.22
N LEU A 290 8.32 4.62 -0.37
CA LEU A 290 7.52 5.26 0.69
C LEU A 290 7.48 4.43 1.97
N TYR A 291 7.15 3.15 1.85
CA TYR A 291 6.98 2.27 3.01
C TYR A 291 8.31 1.80 3.60
N SER A 292 9.35 1.65 2.79
CA SER A 292 10.72 1.48 3.29
C SER A 292 11.16 2.67 4.13
N MET A 293 10.85 3.89 3.69
CA MET A 293 11.19 5.11 4.42
C MET A 293 10.42 5.21 5.73
N PHE A 294 9.12 4.89 5.75
CA PHE A 294 8.36 4.83 7.00
C PHE A 294 8.93 3.81 7.98
N PHE A 295 9.25 2.61 7.48
CA PHE A 295 9.87 1.55 8.29
C PHE A 295 11.21 2.01 8.86
N LEU A 296 12.13 2.42 8.02
CA LEU A 296 13.50 2.79 8.37
C LEU A 296 13.56 3.96 9.36
N MET A 297 12.79 5.01 9.08
CA MET A 297 12.76 6.20 9.95
C MET A 297 12.07 5.94 11.29
N SER A 298 11.09 5.04 11.37
CA SER A 298 10.48 4.66 12.65
C SER A 298 11.51 4.08 13.61
N PHE A 299 12.34 3.15 13.13
CA PHE A 299 13.42 2.56 13.95
C PHE A 299 14.51 3.56 14.26
N LEU A 300 14.87 4.39 13.28
CA LEU A 300 15.91 5.42 13.49
C LEU A 300 15.51 6.42 14.57
N PHE A 301 14.30 6.98 14.50
CA PHE A 301 13.84 7.99 15.46
C PHE A 301 13.69 7.41 16.86
N ILE A 302 13.11 6.23 17.00
CA ILE A 302 12.84 5.62 18.32
C ILE A 302 14.08 5.00 18.93
N HIS A 303 14.81 4.16 18.20
CA HIS A 303 15.95 3.43 18.75
C HIS A 303 17.30 4.13 18.51
N GLY A 304 17.43 4.84 17.39
CA GLY A 304 18.65 5.56 17.04
C GLY A 304 18.78 6.91 17.71
N LEU A 305 17.74 7.74 17.62
CA LEU A 305 17.74 9.10 18.15
C LEU A 305 17.04 9.24 19.50
N ASN A 306 16.50 8.13 20.01
CA ASN A 306 15.78 8.06 21.28
C ASN A 306 14.67 9.12 21.42
N GLU A 307 13.95 9.38 20.32
CA GLU A 307 12.84 10.33 20.29
C GLU A 307 11.59 9.73 20.93
N SER A 308 10.73 10.60 21.47
CA SER A 308 9.41 10.19 21.90
C SER A 308 8.56 9.76 20.70
N PHE A 309 7.60 8.85 20.89
CA PHE A 309 6.69 8.40 19.84
C PHE A 309 5.93 9.55 19.20
N THR A 310 5.54 10.55 19.99
CA THR A 310 4.85 11.76 19.49
C THR A 310 5.73 12.53 18.52
N LEU A 311 6.99 12.77 18.88
CA LEU A 311 7.91 13.52 18.04
C LEU A 311 8.28 12.75 16.77
N ALA A 312 8.56 11.45 16.90
CA ALA A 312 8.80 10.57 15.77
C ALA A 312 7.61 10.52 14.80
N GLY A 313 6.39 10.49 15.34
CA GLY A 313 5.16 10.53 14.52
C GLY A 313 5.01 11.85 13.76
N LEU A 314 5.32 12.99 14.40
CA LEU A 314 5.32 14.30 13.73
C LEU A 314 6.36 14.40 12.62
N HIS A 315 7.58 13.90 12.86
CA HIS A 315 8.64 13.89 11.84
C HIS A 315 8.28 12.97 10.66
N LEU A 316 7.74 11.78 10.92
CA LEU A 316 7.28 10.88 9.86
C LEU A 316 6.15 11.46 9.03
N ALA A 317 5.26 12.26 9.63
CA ALA A 317 4.15 12.90 8.93
C ALA A 317 4.61 13.94 7.90
N LEU A 318 5.85 14.45 7.97
CA LEU A 318 6.39 15.36 6.98
C LEU A 318 6.36 14.76 5.56
N ILE A 319 6.60 13.45 5.43
CA ILE A 319 6.58 12.77 4.13
C ILE A 319 5.19 12.84 3.48
N PRO A 320 4.11 12.29 4.10
CA PRO A 320 2.80 12.27 3.45
C PRO A 320 2.13 13.63 3.39
N ILE A 321 2.47 14.56 4.30
CA ILE A 321 2.00 15.96 4.22
C ILE A 321 2.59 16.63 2.97
N ALA A 322 3.90 16.54 2.77
CA ALA A 322 4.56 17.10 1.58
C ALA A 322 4.03 16.45 0.29
N LEU A 323 3.85 15.12 0.30
CA LEU A 323 3.24 14.38 -0.80
C LEU A 323 1.84 14.91 -1.10
N GLY A 324 0.98 15.04 -0.08
CA GLY A 324 -0.40 15.47 -0.24
C GLY A 324 -0.54 16.92 -0.74
N LEU A 325 0.37 17.81 -0.34
CA LEU A 325 0.39 19.21 -0.81
C LEU A 325 0.89 19.33 -2.26
N VAL A 326 1.88 18.53 -2.64
CA VAL A 326 2.50 18.61 -3.98
C VAL A 326 1.70 17.83 -5.04
N ALA A 327 1.02 16.74 -4.69
CA ALA A 327 0.31 15.90 -5.65
C ALA A 327 -0.76 16.64 -6.49
N PRO A 328 -1.62 17.53 -5.94
CA PRO A 328 -2.58 18.30 -6.76
C PRO A 328 -1.89 19.28 -7.72
N ILE A 329 -0.81 19.92 -7.24
CA ILE A 329 -0.02 20.86 -8.04
C ILE A 329 0.63 20.14 -9.22
N SER A 330 1.23 18.97 -8.96
CA SER A 330 1.86 18.15 -10.00
C SER A 330 0.84 17.67 -11.06
N GLY A 331 -0.36 17.30 -10.63
CA GLY A 331 -1.45 16.92 -11.53
C GLY A 331 -1.86 18.04 -12.49
N SER A 332 -1.82 19.31 -12.06
CA SER A 332 -2.13 20.45 -12.93
C SER A 332 -0.99 20.78 -13.90
N ILE A 333 0.26 20.62 -13.48
CA ILE A 333 1.45 20.91 -14.29
C ILE A 333 1.70 19.77 -15.31
N TYR A 334 1.37 18.54 -14.95
CA TYR A 334 1.55 17.35 -15.78
C TYR A 334 1.01 17.50 -17.21
N ALA A 335 -0.15 18.16 -17.39
CA ALA A 335 -0.75 18.37 -18.70
C ALA A 335 0.13 19.24 -19.63
N ARG A 336 1.02 20.08 -19.07
CA ARG A 336 1.91 20.99 -19.83
C ARG A 336 3.29 20.39 -20.05
N VAL A 337 3.84 19.71 -19.03
CA VAL A 337 5.23 19.23 -19.03
C VAL A 337 5.35 17.80 -19.57
N GLY A 338 4.27 17.02 -19.50
CA GLY A 338 4.24 15.61 -19.91
C GLY A 338 4.66 14.65 -18.80
N ALA A 339 4.19 13.39 -18.92
CA ALA A 339 4.41 12.35 -17.91
C ALA A 339 5.89 12.03 -17.69
N ARG A 340 6.63 11.84 -18.77
CA ARG A 340 8.04 11.43 -18.73
C ARG A 340 8.88 12.40 -17.93
N THR A 341 8.88 13.69 -18.32
CA THR A 341 9.69 14.72 -17.66
C THR A 341 9.31 14.85 -16.20
N MET A 342 7.99 14.88 -15.90
CA MET A 342 7.49 15.06 -14.55
C MET A 342 7.87 13.89 -13.64
N THR A 343 7.68 12.65 -14.10
CA THR A 343 7.99 11.46 -13.28
C THR A 343 9.49 11.23 -13.13
N THR A 344 10.30 11.53 -14.15
CA THR A 344 11.75 11.41 -14.04
C THR A 344 12.33 12.45 -13.10
N SER A 345 11.94 13.75 -13.22
CA SER A 345 12.41 14.80 -12.32
C SER A 345 11.98 14.55 -10.88
N ALA A 346 10.80 13.98 -10.67
CA ALA A 346 10.31 13.58 -9.36
C ALA A 346 11.19 12.51 -8.69
N MET A 347 11.61 11.48 -9.44
CA MET A 347 12.51 10.45 -8.90
C MET A 347 13.93 10.97 -8.68
N LEU A 348 14.42 11.88 -9.51
CA LEU A 348 15.69 12.58 -9.25
C LEU A 348 15.62 13.40 -7.95
N LEU A 349 14.49 14.07 -7.70
CA LEU A 349 14.26 14.78 -6.44
C LEU A 349 14.27 13.81 -5.24
N CYS A 350 13.67 12.62 -5.37
CA CYS A 350 13.75 11.59 -4.33
C CYS A 350 15.21 11.13 -4.10
N ILE A 351 16.01 10.94 -5.16
CA ILE A 351 17.43 10.58 -5.04
C ILE A 351 18.19 11.70 -4.30
N CYS A 352 17.99 12.96 -4.67
CA CYS A 352 18.59 14.09 -3.97
C CYS A 352 18.20 14.11 -2.48
N ALA A 353 16.94 13.84 -2.16
CA ALA A 353 16.47 13.72 -0.78
C ALA A 353 17.16 12.59 0.00
N LEU A 354 17.31 11.41 -0.61
CA LEU A 354 18.03 10.28 -0.01
C LEU A 354 19.51 10.58 0.23
N LEU A 355 20.18 11.26 -0.71
CA LEU A 355 21.56 11.71 -0.56
C LEU A 355 21.69 12.76 0.55
N MET A 356 20.77 13.73 0.61
CA MET A 356 20.72 14.73 1.69
C MET A 356 20.53 14.05 3.04
N LEU A 357 19.63 13.05 3.13
CA LEU A 357 19.38 12.28 4.33
C LEU A 357 20.64 11.51 4.75
N SER A 358 21.27 10.78 3.82
CA SER A 358 22.51 10.04 4.07
C SER A 358 23.63 10.96 4.60
N ARG A 359 23.80 12.14 4.01
CA ARG A 359 24.77 13.13 4.49
C ARG A 359 24.45 13.68 5.88
N SER A 360 23.15 13.87 6.17
CA SER A 360 22.70 14.35 7.48
C SER A 360 22.90 13.33 8.60
N LEU A 361 23.02 12.03 8.26
CA LEU A 361 23.24 10.94 9.19
C LEU A 361 24.74 10.55 9.33
N ALA A 362 25.60 10.96 8.38
CA ALA A 362 26.99 10.50 8.31
C ALA A 362 27.96 11.15 9.31
N GLY A 363 27.55 12.19 10.05
CA GLY A 363 28.39 12.94 10.97
C GLY A 363 28.44 12.37 12.40
N HIS A 364 29.32 12.90 13.24
CA HIS A 364 29.32 12.61 14.68
C HIS A 364 28.06 13.11 15.40
N THR A 365 27.41 14.13 14.83
CA THR A 365 26.15 14.71 15.29
C THR A 365 25.15 14.68 14.14
N VAL A 366 23.93 14.17 14.42
CA VAL A 366 22.85 14.14 13.43
C VAL A 366 22.36 15.58 13.17
N TYR A 367 22.42 15.99 11.91
CA TYR A 367 21.90 17.31 11.51
C TYR A 367 20.37 17.25 11.37
N ARG A 368 19.65 17.47 12.46
CA ARG A 368 18.19 17.31 12.55
C ARG A 368 17.41 18.07 11.48
N TYR A 369 17.75 19.34 11.23
CA TYR A 369 17.10 20.12 10.17
C TYR A 369 17.34 19.56 8.77
N GLY A 370 18.52 18.97 8.54
CA GLY A 370 18.82 18.25 7.29
C GLY A 370 17.96 16.99 7.12
N VAL A 371 17.74 16.23 8.20
CA VAL A 371 16.83 15.07 8.18
C VAL A 371 15.40 15.51 7.86
N MET A 372 14.87 16.53 8.55
CA MET A 372 13.51 17.04 8.28
C MET A 372 13.36 17.56 6.85
N GLY A 373 14.33 18.35 6.38
CA GLY A 373 14.35 18.86 5.01
C GLY A 373 14.38 17.74 3.97
N ALA A 374 15.16 16.70 4.23
CA ALA A 374 15.21 15.51 3.36
C ALA A 374 13.87 14.76 3.31
N LEU A 375 13.17 14.62 4.45
CA LEU A 375 11.85 13.97 4.50
C LEU A 375 10.79 14.77 3.72
N VAL A 376 10.80 16.10 3.85
CA VAL A 376 9.91 16.98 3.08
C VAL A 376 10.21 16.88 1.58
N LEU A 377 11.49 16.94 1.21
CA LEU A 377 11.94 16.85 -0.19
C LEU A 377 11.56 15.48 -0.80
N PHE A 378 11.73 14.41 -0.04
CA PHE A 378 11.35 13.05 -0.43
C PHE A 378 9.84 12.93 -0.65
N GLY A 379 9.03 13.43 0.29
CA GLY A 379 7.57 13.48 0.18
C GLY A 379 7.10 14.30 -1.01
N ALA A 380 7.73 15.47 -1.26
CA ALA A 380 7.45 16.29 -2.44
C ALA A 380 7.77 15.56 -3.75
N GLY A 381 8.92 14.87 -3.82
CA GLY A 381 9.28 14.03 -4.96
C GLY A 381 8.24 12.93 -5.24
N LEU A 382 7.80 12.21 -4.22
CA LEU A 382 6.75 11.20 -4.37
C LEU A 382 5.40 11.82 -4.78
N GLY A 383 5.03 13.00 -4.27
CA GLY A 383 3.84 13.74 -4.67
C GLY A 383 3.87 14.15 -6.15
N MET A 384 5.04 14.58 -6.63
CA MET A 384 5.26 14.87 -8.04
C MET A 384 5.21 13.63 -8.93
N PHE A 385 5.50 12.45 -8.38
CA PHE A 385 5.55 11.19 -9.13
C PHE A 385 4.21 10.48 -9.20
N ILE A 386 3.56 10.22 -8.05
CA ILE A 386 2.46 9.24 -7.93
C ILE A 386 1.26 9.66 -8.78
N ALA A 387 0.82 10.91 -8.70
CA ALA A 387 -0.39 11.35 -9.40
C ALA A 387 -0.22 11.33 -10.94
N PRO A 388 0.84 11.92 -11.53
CA PRO A 388 1.09 11.85 -12.97
C PRO A 388 1.31 10.41 -13.48
N ASN A 389 2.06 9.60 -12.72
CA ASN A 389 2.33 8.22 -13.10
C ASN A 389 1.07 7.37 -13.13
N ASN A 390 0.20 7.46 -12.12
CA ASN A 390 -1.06 6.74 -12.06
C ASN A 390 -1.98 7.14 -13.21
N SER A 391 -2.15 8.45 -13.45
CA SER A 391 -2.98 8.98 -14.54
C SER A 391 -2.52 8.48 -15.90
N ALA A 392 -1.21 8.56 -16.18
CA ALA A 392 -0.66 8.13 -17.44
C ALA A 392 -0.67 6.59 -17.59
N THR A 393 -0.56 5.83 -16.51
CA THR A 393 -0.66 4.35 -16.55
C THR A 393 -2.09 3.92 -16.89
N VAL A 394 -3.11 4.53 -16.27
CA VAL A 394 -4.51 4.26 -16.62
C VAL A 394 -4.82 4.68 -18.05
N ALA A 395 -4.31 5.82 -18.50
CA ALA A 395 -4.48 6.30 -19.87
C ALA A 395 -3.80 5.41 -20.94
N ALA A 396 -2.80 4.61 -20.55
CA ALA A 396 -2.14 3.64 -21.43
C ALA A 396 -2.96 2.35 -21.63
N ALA A 397 -3.99 2.11 -20.81
CA ALA A 397 -4.92 0.99 -20.97
C ALA A 397 -6.04 1.36 -21.98
N PRO A 398 -6.60 0.36 -22.70
CA PRO A 398 -7.78 0.56 -23.55
C PRO A 398 -8.94 1.15 -22.75
N GLY A 399 -9.72 2.07 -23.37
CA GLY A 399 -10.77 2.83 -22.67
C GLY A 399 -11.85 1.98 -21.99
N ASN A 400 -12.14 0.80 -22.52
CA ASN A 400 -13.09 -0.16 -21.94
C ASN A 400 -12.50 -0.96 -20.74
N ARG A 401 -11.19 -0.85 -20.45
CA ARG A 401 -10.46 -1.58 -19.40
C ARG A 401 -9.84 -0.71 -18.31
N THR A 402 -10.26 0.55 -18.22
CA THR A 402 -9.74 1.49 -17.20
C THR A 402 -9.99 1.04 -15.77
N GLY A 403 -11.09 0.32 -15.52
CA GLY A 403 -11.37 -0.29 -14.20
C GLY A 403 -10.38 -1.38 -13.81
N GLU A 404 -10.00 -2.25 -14.76
CA GLU A 404 -8.99 -3.29 -14.57
C GLU A 404 -7.61 -2.65 -14.32
N ALA A 405 -7.26 -1.62 -15.09
CA ALA A 405 -6.03 -0.86 -14.90
C ALA A 405 -5.94 -0.23 -13.49
N GLY A 406 -7.04 0.30 -12.97
CA GLY A 406 -7.13 0.81 -11.60
C GLY A 406 -6.93 -0.29 -10.54
N GLY A 407 -7.49 -1.47 -10.77
CA GLY A 407 -7.28 -2.66 -9.93
C GLY A 407 -5.81 -3.08 -9.90
N MET A 408 -5.15 -3.09 -11.07
CA MET A 408 -3.72 -3.41 -11.19
C MET A 408 -2.83 -2.38 -10.49
N LEU A 409 -3.15 -1.09 -10.56
CA LEU A 409 -2.45 -0.07 -9.78
C LEU A 409 -2.55 -0.31 -8.27
N ASN A 410 -3.72 -0.69 -7.76
CA ASN A 410 -3.90 -1.02 -6.35
C ASN A 410 -3.11 -2.26 -5.94
N LEU A 411 -3.10 -3.30 -6.78
CA LEU A 411 -2.30 -4.51 -6.56
C LEU A 411 -0.81 -4.17 -6.49
N MET A 412 -0.28 -3.46 -7.49
CA MET A 412 1.14 -3.09 -7.57
C MET A 412 1.56 -2.15 -6.45
N ARG A 413 0.65 -1.27 -6.00
CA ARG A 413 0.84 -0.45 -4.80
C ARG A 413 1.04 -1.32 -3.56
N ALA A 414 0.15 -2.27 -3.31
CA ALA A 414 0.22 -3.12 -2.13
C ALA A 414 1.45 -4.03 -2.14
N LEU A 415 1.78 -4.61 -3.30
CA LEU A 415 3.02 -5.38 -3.49
C LEU A 415 4.26 -4.51 -3.25
N GLY A 416 4.26 -3.29 -3.80
CA GLY A 416 5.34 -2.33 -3.57
C GLY A 416 5.56 -2.04 -2.09
N CYS A 417 4.49 -1.76 -1.34
CA CYS A 417 4.56 -1.55 0.11
C CYS A 417 5.19 -2.76 0.83
N ALA A 418 4.72 -3.98 0.52
CA ALA A 418 5.24 -5.20 1.14
C ALA A 418 6.72 -5.46 0.80
N ILE A 419 7.09 -5.34 -0.48
CA ILE A 419 8.47 -5.48 -0.96
C ILE A 419 9.37 -4.42 -0.31
N GLY A 420 8.90 -3.20 -0.19
CA GLY A 420 9.65 -2.11 0.42
C GLY A 420 9.98 -2.38 1.89
N ILE A 421 8.98 -2.75 2.68
CA ILE A 421 9.18 -3.10 4.10
C ILE A 421 10.13 -4.30 4.23
N ALA A 422 9.90 -5.37 3.46
CA ALA A 422 10.73 -6.56 3.49
C ALA A 422 12.19 -6.24 3.14
N THR A 423 12.42 -5.46 2.07
CA THR A 423 13.78 -5.06 1.65
C THR A 423 14.46 -4.20 2.71
N ALA A 424 13.75 -3.22 3.28
CA ALA A 424 14.30 -2.36 4.33
C ALA A 424 14.62 -3.16 5.59
N SER A 425 13.73 -4.06 6.02
CA SER A 425 13.92 -4.94 7.19
C SER A 425 15.13 -5.83 7.02
N VAL A 426 15.19 -6.59 5.93
CA VAL A 426 16.28 -7.53 5.66
C VAL A 426 17.61 -6.82 5.49
N THR A 427 17.64 -5.71 4.76
CA THR A 427 18.90 -4.96 4.56
C THR A 427 19.39 -4.37 5.88
N LEU A 428 18.50 -3.79 6.70
CA LEU A 428 18.86 -3.25 7.99
C LEU A 428 19.35 -4.35 8.93
N SER A 429 18.64 -5.47 9.03
CA SER A 429 19.01 -6.64 9.83
C SER A 429 20.38 -7.20 9.42
N TRP A 430 20.61 -7.36 8.11
CA TRP A 430 21.90 -7.82 7.58
C TRP A 430 23.05 -6.86 7.89
N ARG A 431 22.87 -5.55 7.73
CA ARG A 431 23.90 -4.55 8.03
C ARG A 431 24.20 -4.49 9.53
N LEU A 432 23.18 -4.59 10.38
CA LEU A 432 23.38 -4.70 11.81
C LEU A 432 24.19 -5.95 12.17
N PHE A 433 23.90 -7.09 11.56
CA PHE A 433 24.69 -8.31 11.75
C PHE A 433 26.15 -8.12 11.33
N VAL A 434 26.41 -7.50 10.18
CA VAL A 434 27.77 -7.23 9.70
C VAL A 434 28.54 -6.33 10.65
N TYR A 435 27.88 -5.32 11.27
CA TYR A 435 28.54 -4.37 12.17
C TYR A 435 28.69 -4.85 13.61
N THR A 436 27.82 -5.74 14.09
CA THR A 436 27.79 -6.14 15.52
C THR A 436 28.13 -7.61 15.74
N GLY A 437 28.12 -8.43 14.71
CA GLY A 437 28.27 -9.89 14.84
C GLY A 437 27.02 -10.61 15.40
N ASN A 438 26.06 -9.88 16.00
CA ASN A 438 24.89 -10.43 16.72
C ASN A 438 23.57 -9.76 16.31
N GLY A 439 23.46 -9.19 15.14
CA GLY A 439 22.47 -8.19 14.81
C GLY A 439 21.20 -8.65 14.15
N HIS A 440 20.21 -9.06 14.91
CA HIS A 440 18.82 -9.19 14.41
C HIS A 440 17.83 -8.25 15.12
N ARG A 441 18.32 -7.41 16.04
CA ARG A 441 17.52 -6.47 16.84
C ARG A 441 18.12 -5.08 16.79
N THR A 442 17.28 -4.06 16.80
CA THR A 442 17.73 -2.66 16.88
C THR A 442 17.86 -2.18 18.32
N ILE A 443 17.32 -2.94 19.27
CA ILE A 443 17.36 -2.65 20.71
C ILE A 443 18.81 -2.81 21.21
N ASN A 444 19.29 -1.82 21.95
CA ASN A 444 20.64 -1.77 22.53
C ASN A 444 21.79 -1.70 21.49
N VAL A 445 21.50 -1.43 20.23
CA VAL A 445 22.54 -1.15 19.24
C VAL A 445 23.05 0.28 19.44
N PRO A 446 24.38 0.50 19.47
CA PRO A 446 24.94 1.84 19.53
C PRO A 446 24.40 2.73 18.40
N THR A 447 24.00 3.96 18.71
CA THR A 447 23.42 4.92 17.74
C THR A 447 24.26 5.04 16.48
N ARG A 448 25.59 5.09 16.59
CA ARG A 448 26.49 5.17 15.43
C ARG A 448 26.34 4.01 14.47
N ILE A 449 26.17 2.80 14.98
CA ILE A 449 26.00 1.59 14.15
C ILE A 449 24.64 1.63 13.45
N LEU A 450 23.58 2.02 14.17
CA LEU A 450 22.26 2.14 13.58
C LEU A 450 22.19 3.24 12.52
N LEU A 451 22.88 4.37 12.72
CA LEU A 451 23.01 5.43 11.71
C LEU A 451 23.74 4.93 10.46
N ALA A 452 24.86 4.22 10.62
CA ALA A 452 25.62 3.66 9.51
C ALA A 452 24.78 2.62 8.74
N ALA A 453 24.15 1.68 9.44
CA ALA A 453 23.28 0.69 8.83
C ALA A 453 22.08 1.33 8.09
N THR A 454 21.49 2.37 8.69
CA THR A 454 20.45 3.18 8.02
C THR A 454 20.98 3.83 6.74
N GLY A 455 22.16 4.42 6.78
CA GLY A 455 22.83 5.00 5.60
C GLY A 455 23.00 4.00 4.46
N ASP A 456 23.36 2.75 4.77
CA ASP A 456 23.49 1.69 3.76
C ASP A 456 22.15 1.29 3.14
N VAL A 457 21.07 1.24 3.93
CA VAL A 457 19.72 0.99 3.41
C VAL A 457 19.30 2.11 2.45
N LEU A 458 19.65 3.38 2.72
CA LEU A 458 19.33 4.50 1.83
C LEU A 458 19.94 4.34 0.43
N TRP A 459 21.09 3.68 0.28
CA TRP A 459 21.65 3.37 -1.04
C TRP A 459 20.79 2.37 -1.82
N VAL A 460 20.24 1.35 -1.15
CA VAL A 460 19.30 0.41 -1.77
C VAL A 460 18.04 1.14 -2.22
N LEU A 461 17.52 2.06 -1.39
CA LEU A 461 16.38 2.91 -1.76
C LEU A 461 16.71 3.84 -2.94
N GLY A 462 17.95 4.34 -3.01
CA GLY A 462 18.46 5.07 -4.18
C GLY A 462 18.38 4.23 -5.46
N GLY A 463 18.69 2.93 -5.37
CA GLY A 463 18.50 1.98 -6.46
C GLY A 463 17.05 1.84 -6.90
N PHE A 464 16.10 1.77 -5.96
CA PHE A 464 14.65 1.76 -6.28
C PHE A 464 14.21 3.04 -6.99
N ALA A 465 14.68 4.21 -6.53
CA ALA A 465 14.37 5.49 -7.15
C ALA A 465 14.95 5.58 -8.58
N ALA A 466 16.19 5.11 -8.77
CA ALA A 466 16.82 5.05 -10.08
C ALA A 466 16.09 4.08 -11.04
N ALA A 467 15.67 2.91 -10.55
CA ALA A 467 14.88 1.96 -11.31
C ALA A 467 13.50 2.54 -11.71
N ALA A 468 12.84 3.24 -10.79
CA ALA A 468 11.57 3.91 -11.07
C ALA A 468 11.73 5.04 -12.10
N ALA A 469 12.84 5.81 -12.03
CA ALA A 469 13.19 6.82 -13.03
C ALA A 469 13.43 6.18 -14.41
N SER A 470 14.15 5.05 -14.46
CA SER A 470 14.39 4.31 -15.71
C SER A 470 13.10 3.79 -16.34
N CYS A 471 12.20 3.22 -15.54
CA CYS A 471 10.86 2.82 -16.00
C CYS A 471 10.06 4.01 -16.57
N ALA A 472 10.18 5.18 -15.96
CA ALA A 472 9.54 6.41 -16.43
C ALA A 472 10.15 6.91 -17.76
N LEU A 473 11.46 6.79 -17.94
CA LEU A 473 12.16 7.18 -19.16
C LEU A 473 11.82 6.30 -20.36
N LEU A 474 11.70 4.99 -20.15
CA LEU A 474 11.40 4.02 -21.21
C LEU A 474 9.96 4.10 -21.71
N ARG A 475 9.08 4.70 -20.94
CA ARG A 475 7.63 4.72 -21.15
C ARG A 475 7.18 5.48 -22.40
N ASP A 476 7.79 6.63 -22.72
CA ASP A 476 7.36 7.52 -23.81
C ASP A 476 8.02 7.23 -25.16
N ALA A 477 8.99 6.33 -25.19
CA ALA A 477 9.61 5.91 -26.44
C ALA A 477 8.62 5.19 -27.39
N VAL A 478 7.44 4.81 -26.88
CA VAL A 478 6.44 3.97 -27.58
C VAL A 478 5.03 4.61 -27.63
N ALA A 479 4.82 5.79 -27.04
CA ALA A 479 3.50 6.44 -27.10
C ALA A 479 3.20 6.89 -28.53
N PRO A 480 2.12 6.41 -29.17
CA PRO A 480 1.72 6.95 -30.47
C PRO A 480 1.37 8.43 -30.27
N ARG A 481 1.95 9.30 -31.08
CA ARG A 481 1.57 10.70 -31.18
C ARG A 481 0.04 10.76 -31.38
N SER A 482 -0.69 11.11 -30.35
CA SER A 482 -2.12 11.39 -30.51
C SER A 482 -2.22 12.49 -31.54
N LYS A 483 -2.93 12.22 -32.67
CA LYS A 483 -3.30 13.23 -33.65
C LYS A 483 -3.90 14.39 -32.87
N ARG A 484 -3.24 15.54 -32.89
CA ARG A 484 -3.89 16.82 -32.56
C ARG A 484 -5.10 16.93 -33.46
N VAL A 485 -6.25 16.73 -32.90
CA VAL A 485 -7.49 17.18 -33.56
C VAL A 485 -7.43 18.70 -33.50
N VAL A 486 -7.21 19.29 -34.65
CA VAL A 486 -7.35 20.72 -34.91
C VAL A 486 -8.84 21.08 -34.85
#